data_0fd87e424d1b08154f09e00843b1afe3
#
_entry.id   0fd87e424d1b08154f09e00843b1afe3
#
_cell.length_a   1.000
_cell.length_b   1.000
_cell.length_c   1.000
_cell.angle_alpha   90.00
_cell.angle_beta   90.00
_cell.angle_gamma   90.00
#
_symmetry.space_group_name_H-M   'P 1'
#
loop_
_entity.id
_entity.type
_entity.pdbx_description
1 polymer ?
#
loop_
_entity_poly.entity_id
_entity_poly.type
_entity_poly.pdbx_seq_one_letter_code
_entity_poly.pdbx_strand_id
1 'polypeptide(L)'
;LSSNGKLIGIDRDAEALKICNALLGASARPLLTFQSSYHHFPKILGQSGIPAVYGILLDLGLSSIQLGSDSRGFAFESDGKLDMRFDGHSGETAAELMARSSEKELADIIYQFGEERHSRRIARTIKSLPNLMTVADLKDAVRRSTPPRQRHKSLARVFQAIRIAVNGELGKLNAFLECFTDYLTIGGRVVILSYHSLEDRMVKHTFRALKQSGILKIITKKPLVPSL
;
A
#
# COMPACT_ATOMS: atom_id res chain seq x y z
N LEU A 1 18.70 3.03 -17.41
CA LEU A 1 18.01 2.76 -18.69
C LEU A 1 18.97 2.95 -19.86
N SER A 2 18.93 2.07 -20.86
CA SER A 2 19.63 2.26 -22.14
C SER A 2 19.09 3.51 -22.87
N SER A 3 19.80 3.98 -23.91
CA SER A 3 19.37 5.15 -24.70
C SER A 3 17.95 5.03 -25.26
N ASN A 4 17.53 3.80 -25.61
CA ASN A 4 16.22 3.50 -26.17
C ASN A 4 15.24 2.91 -25.13
N GLY A 5 15.57 2.95 -23.84
CA GLY A 5 14.73 2.41 -22.79
C GLY A 5 13.48 3.26 -22.58
N LYS A 6 12.32 2.61 -22.43
CA LYS A 6 11.05 3.23 -22.06
C LYS A 6 10.80 3.03 -20.57
N LEU A 7 10.26 4.03 -19.91
CA LEU A 7 9.82 3.96 -18.53
C LEU A 7 8.29 4.00 -18.48
N ILE A 8 7.70 3.09 -17.71
CA ILE A 8 6.26 3.07 -17.45
C ILE A 8 6.06 3.35 -15.95
N GLY A 9 5.36 4.41 -15.63
CA GLY A 9 4.96 4.77 -14.27
C GLY A 9 3.47 4.49 -14.07
N ILE A 10 3.15 3.81 -12.99
CA ILE A 10 1.75 3.49 -12.62
C ILE A 10 1.53 3.97 -11.19
N ASP A 11 0.59 4.86 -11.00
CA ASP A 11 0.17 5.30 -9.66
C ASP A 11 -1.35 5.49 -9.63
N ARG A 12 -1.97 5.32 -8.48
CA ARG A 12 -3.38 5.59 -8.24
C ARG A 12 -3.64 7.08 -8.01
N ASP A 13 -2.64 7.79 -7.51
CA ASP A 13 -2.71 9.21 -7.16
C ASP A 13 -2.41 10.08 -8.39
N ALA A 14 -3.42 10.77 -8.89
CA ALA A 14 -3.28 11.68 -10.03
C ALA A 14 -2.31 12.84 -9.74
N GLU A 15 -2.19 13.27 -8.48
CA GLU A 15 -1.28 14.33 -8.08
C GLU A 15 0.18 13.87 -8.15
N ALA A 16 0.46 12.65 -7.68
CA ALA A 16 1.77 12.03 -7.81
C ALA A 16 2.19 11.92 -9.28
N LEU A 17 1.27 11.53 -10.17
CA LEU A 17 1.55 11.47 -11.62
C LEU A 17 1.80 12.84 -12.25
N LYS A 18 1.07 13.87 -11.82
CA LYS A 18 1.35 15.25 -12.29
C LYS A 18 2.76 15.69 -11.93
N ILE A 19 3.19 15.46 -10.70
CA ILE A 19 4.54 15.78 -10.23
C ILE A 19 5.59 14.98 -11.00
N CYS A 20 5.36 13.69 -11.17
CA CYS A 20 6.24 12.81 -11.93
C CYS A 20 6.42 13.29 -13.36
N ASN A 21 5.33 13.64 -14.06
CA ASN A 21 5.36 14.16 -15.41
C ASN A 21 6.06 15.54 -15.50
N ALA A 22 5.88 16.41 -14.50
CA ALA A 22 6.56 17.69 -14.44
C ALA A 22 8.08 17.54 -14.26
N LEU A 23 8.51 16.61 -13.41
CA LEU A 23 9.92 16.38 -13.12
C LEU A 23 10.65 15.61 -14.23
N LEU A 24 10.01 14.62 -14.83
CA LEU A 24 10.62 13.67 -15.75
C LEU A 24 10.19 13.87 -17.21
N GLY A 25 9.11 14.62 -17.47
CA GLY A 25 8.57 14.83 -18.80
C GLY A 25 9.50 15.60 -19.74
N ALA A 26 10.43 16.39 -19.18
CA ALA A 26 11.49 17.08 -19.92
C ALA A 26 12.72 16.18 -20.19
N SER A 27 12.73 14.92 -19.71
CA SER A 27 13.83 14.01 -19.96
C SER A 27 13.82 13.52 -21.41
N ALA A 28 14.99 13.28 -21.97
CA ALA A 28 15.14 12.77 -23.33
C ALA A 28 14.60 11.32 -23.51
N ARG A 29 13.99 10.73 -22.48
CA ARG A 29 13.51 9.34 -22.50
C ARG A 29 11.99 9.28 -22.44
N PRO A 30 11.35 8.40 -23.24
CA PRO A 30 9.91 8.24 -23.22
C PRO A 30 9.44 7.76 -21.84
N LEU A 31 8.61 8.57 -21.18
CA LEU A 31 7.89 8.24 -19.97
C LEU A 31 6.41 8.09 -20.33
N LEU A 32 5.85 6.93 -20.04
CA LEU A 32 4.42 6.66 -20.13
C LEU A 32 3.86 6.56 -18.73
N THR A 33 2.89 7.38 -18.36
CA THR A 33 2.26 7.36 -17.04
C THR A 33 0.80 6.94 -17.14
N PHE A 34 0.36 6.11 -16.20
CA PHE A 34 -1.00 5.58 -16.14
C PHE A 34 -1.58 5.78 -14.74
N GLN A 35 -2.72 6.44 -14.64
CA GLN A 35 -3.47 6.48 -13.40
C GLN A 35 -4.21 5.17 -13.22
N SER A 36 -3.61 4.26 -12.47
CA SER A 36 -4.13 2.92 -12.23
C SER A 36 -3.49 2.29 -10.99
N SER A 37 -4.03 1.17 -10.57
CA SER A 37 -3.36 0.35 -9.57
C SER A 37 -2.32 -0.56 -10.23
N TYR A 38 -1.17 -0.73 -9.59
CA TYR A 38 -0.03 -1.49 -10.13
C TYR A 38 -0.40 -2.93 -10.53
N HIS A 39 -1.36 -3.59 -9.87
CA HIS A 39 -1.78 -4.95 -10.23
C HIS A 39 -2.48 -5.03 -11.60
N HIS A 40 -2.87 -3.91 -12.18
CA HIS A 40 -3.37 -3.83 -13.55
C HIS A 40 -2.25 -3.71 -14.60
N PHE A 41 -0.97 -3.80 -14.21
CA PHE A 41 0.16 -3.68 -15.13
C PHE A 41 0.08 -4.61 -16.35
N PRO A 42 -0.47 -5.86 -16.29
CA PRO A 42 -0.63 -6.69 -17.47
C PRO A 42 -1.49 -6.02 -18.56
N LYS A 43 -2.61 -5.42 -18.15
CA LYS A 43 -3.50 -4.69 -19.06
C LYS A 43 -2.80 -3.46 -19.66
N ILE A 44 -2.04 -2.73 -18.85
CA ILE A 44 -1.31 -1.54 -19.27
C ILE A 44 -0.22 -1.91 -20.29
N LEU A 45 0.54 -2.95 -20.03
CA LEU A 45 1.55 -3.46 -20.98
C LEU A 45 0.93 -3.89 -22.30
N GLY A 46 -0.18 -4.63 -22.26
CA GLY A 46 -0.92 -5.04 -23.45
C GLY A 46 -1.41 -3.85 -24.28
N GLN A 47 -1.99 -2.83 -23.64
CA GLN A 47 -2.43 -1.59 -24.31
C GLN A 47 -1.26 -0.79 -24.89
N SER A 48 -0.07 -0.90 -24.31
CA SER A 48 1.15 -0.22 -24.76
C SER A 48 1.92 -1.02 -25.81
N GLY A 49 1.46 -2.20 -26.20
CA GLY A 49 2.15 -3.09 -27.13
C GLY A 49 3.49 -3.63 -26.60
N ILE A 50 3.64 -3.73 -25.28
CA ILE A 50 4.86 -4.17 -24.61
C ILE A 50 4.62 -5.56 -24.00
N PRO A 51 5.17 -6.63 -24.60
CA PRO A 51 4.90 -7.99 -24.14
C PRO A 51 5.58 -8.32 -22.79
N ALA A 52 6.75 -7.73 -22.54
CA ALA A 52 7.51 -7.95 -21.31
C ALA A 52 8.46 -6.78 -21.03
N VAL A 53 8.91 -6.70 -19.77
CA VAL A 53 9.82 -5.64 -19.30
C VAL A 53 11.13 -6.23 -18.75
N TYR A 54 12.22 -5.46 -18.80
CA TYR A 54 13.52 -5.85 -18.26
C TYR A 54 13.64 -5.61 -16.73
N GLY A 55 12.77 -4.79 -16.20
CA GLY A 55 12.81 -4.47 -14.77
C GLY A 55 11.45 -4.02 -14.26
N ILE A 56 11.17 -4.41 -13.04
CA ILE A 56 9.99 -3.99 -12.26
C ILE A 56 10.49 -3.44 -10.93
N LEU A 57 10.14 -2.22 -10.62
CA LEU A 57 10.29 -1.63 -9.29
C LEU A 57 8.89 -1.38 -8.74
N LEU A 58 8.58 -2.03 -7.62
CA LEU A 58 7.33 -1.86 -6.90
C LEU A 58 7.63 -1.22 -5.55
N ASP A 59 7.20 0.02 -5.37
CA ASP A 59 7.30 0.77 -4.12
C ASP A 59 5.92 0.77 -3.47
N LEU A 60 5.76 -0.02 -2.40
CA LEU A 60 4.49 -0.20 -1.72
C LEU A 60 4.26 0.90 -0.68
N GLY A 61 3.02 1.04 -0.25
CA GLY A 61 2.67 1.93 0.85
C GLY A 61 2.30 3.35 0.42
N LEU A 62 2.67 4.32 1.24
CA LEU A 62 2.27 5.73 1.14
C LEU A 62 3.37 6.61 0.58
N SER A 63 3.01 7.57 -0.27
CA SER A 63 3.91 8.66 -0.63
C SER A 63 4.04 9.67 0.51
N SER A 64 5.17 10.39 0.55
CA SER A 64 5.37 11.51 1.49
C SER A 64 4.32 12.62 1.31
N ILE A 65 3.81 12.81 0.10
CA ILE A 65 2.74 13.76 -0.21
C ILE A 65 1.44 13.37 0.48
N GLN A 66 1.07 12.07 0.41
CA GLN A 66 -0.12 11.54 1.07
C GLN A 66 -0.02 11.63 2.59
N LEU A 67 1.16 11.36 3.16
CA LEU A 67 1.41 11.50 4.59
C LEU A 67 1.36 12.94 5.07
N GLY A 68 1.85 13.89 4.27
CA GLY A 68 1.84 15.32 4.59
C GLY A 68 0.50 16.01 4.34
N SER A 69 -0.50 15.32 3.79
CA SER A 69 -1.81 15.89 3.50
C SER A 69 -2.78 15.68 4.67
N ASP A 70 -3.08 16.72 5.41
CA ASP A 70 -4.04 16.67 6.53
C ASP A 70 -5.44 16.23 6.10
N SER A 71 -5.83 16.50 4.85
CA SER A 71 -7.15 16.16 4.34
C SER A 71 -7.34 14.67 4.02
N ARG A 72 -6.26 13.90 3.90
CA ARG A 72 -6.29 12.49 3.48
C ARG A 72 -6.43 11.50 4.63
N GLY A 73 -6.14 11.90 5.86
CA GLY A 73 -6.32 11.09 7.07
C GLY A 73 -5.37 9.89 7.22
N PHE A 74 -4.23 9.89 6.56
CA PHE A 74 -3.23 8.81 6.66
C PHE A 74 -2.36 8.93 7.91
N ALA A 75 -2.06 10.16 8.33
CA ALA A 75 -1.23 10.42 9.50
C ALA A 75 -2.09 10.61 10.74
N PHE A 76 -1.74 9.92 11.83
CA PHE A 76 -2.47 10.06 13.10
C PHE A 76 -2.08 11.34 13.88
N GLU A 77 -1.13 12.11 13.38
CA GLU A 77 -0.83 13.48 13.85
C GLU A 77 -1.76 14.53 13.23
N SER A 78 -2.43 14.23 12.12
CA SER A 78 -3.37 15.16 11.49
C SER A 78 -4.71 15.21 12.24
N ASP A 79 -5.51 16.24 11.97
CA ASP A 79 -6.88 16.40 12.49
C ASP A 79 -7.94 16.29 11.37
N GLY A 80 -7.53 15.80 10.19
CA GLY A 80 -8.37 15.71 9.01
C GLY A 80 -9.47 14.65 9.08
N LYS A 81 -10.20 14.53 7.97
CA LYS A 81 -11.23 13.49 7.79
C LYS A 81 -10.58 12.11 7.67
N LEU A 82 -11.28 11.08 8.12
CA LEU A 82 -10.89 9.68 7.96
C LEU A 82 -11.24 9.17 6.55
N ASP A 83 -10.46 9.59 5.55
CA ASP A 83 -10.62 9.14 4.16
C ASP A 83 -9.78 7.89 3.88
N MET A 84 -8.47 7.99 3.92
CA MET A 84 -7.45 6.95 3.68
C MET A 84 -7.48 6.29 2.29
N ARG A 85 -8.21 6.80 1.31
CA ARG A 85 -8.19 6.29 -0.07
C ARG A 85 -6.97 6.81 -0.83
N PHE A 86 -6.27 5.94 -1.55
CA PHE A 86 -5.08 6.34 -2.34
C PHE A 86 -5.41 7.26 -3.53
N ASP A 87 -6.55 7.09 -4.17
CA ASP A 87 -6.98 7.93 -5.28
C ASP A 87 -7.84 9.13 -4.85
N GLY A 88 -8.35 9.13 -3.62
CA GLY A 88 -9.17 10.20 -3.04
C GLY A 88 -10.60 10.32 -3.58
N HIS A 89 -10.97 9.55 -4.61
CA HIS A 89 -12.24 9.74 -5.31
C HIS A 89 -13.10 8.49 -5.41
N SER A 90 -12.50 7.31 -5.53
CA SER A 90 -13.25 6.06 -5.72
C SER A 90 -13.18 5.15 -4.51
N GLY A 91 -14.25 4.39 -4.31
CA GLY A 91 -14.37 3.45 -3.20
C GLY A 91 -14.81 4.09 -1.89
N GLU A 92 -14.80 3.28 -0.87
CA GLU A 92 -15.26 3.61 0.48
C GLU A 92 -14.15 4.28 1.29
N THR A 93 -14.50 5.30 2.05
CA THR A 93 -13.59 5.97 2.99
C THR A 93 -13.36 5.13 4.24
N ALA A 94 -12.33 5.45 5.02
CA ALA A 94 -12.08 4.80 6.30
C ALA A 94 -13.25 4.97 7.28
N ALA A 95 -13.87 6.15 7.31
CA ALA A 95 -15.04 6.41 8.14
C ALA A 95 -16.22 5.52 7.73
N GLU A 96 -16.53 5.42 6.44
CA GLU A 96 -17.60 4.57 5.91
C GLU A 96 -17.35 3.08 6.16
N LEU A 97 -16.13 2.60 5.92
CA LEU A 97 -15.70 1.23 6.24
C LEU A 97 -15.98 0.90 7.70
N MET A 98 -15.53 1.77 8.61
CA MET A 98 -15.72 1.54 10.04
C MET A 98 -17.19 1.66 10.47
N ALA A 99 -17.96 2.54 9.83
CA ALA A 99 -19.39 2.69 10.13
C ALA A 99 -20.20 1.45 9.74
N ARG A 100 -19.99 0.90 8.54
CA ARG A 100 -20.73 -0.27 8.04
C ARG A 100 -20.31 -1.59 8.66
N SER A 101 -19.03 -1.72 9.04
CA SER A 101 -18.50 -2.96 9.61
C SER A 101 -19.15 -3.26 10.95
N SER A 102 -19.49 -4.51 11.21
CA SER A 102 -19.82 -4.98 12.56
C SER A 102 -18.62 -4.87 13.51
N GLU A 103 -18.85 -4.91 14.82
CA GLU A 103 -17.78 -4.93 15.82
C GLU A 103 -16.78 -6.07 15.56
N LYS A 104 -17.29 -7.25 15.18
CA LYS A 104 -16.47 -8.42 14.88
C LYS A 104 -15.60 -8.21 13.64
N GLU A 105 -16.19 -7.78 12.52
CA GLU A 105 -15.47 -7.51 11.27
C GLU A 105 -14.37 -6.46 11.47
N LEU A 106 -14.69 -5.38 12.18
CA LEU A 106 -13.71 -4.35 12.49
C LEU A 106 -12.57 -4.87 13.39
N ALA A 107 -12.89 -5.71 14.37
CA ALA A 107 -11.87 -6.36 15.22
C ALA A 107 -10.98 -7.29 14.39
N ASP A 108 -11.55 -8.04 13.45
CA ASP A 108 -10.81 -8.94 12.57
C ASP A 108 -9.90 -8.16 11.61
N ILE A 109 -10.37 -7.05 11.02
CA ILE A 109 -9.56 -6.13 10.21
C ILE A 109 -8.36 -5.62 11.02
N ILE A 110 -8.61 -5.08 12.22
CA ILE A 110 -7.56 -4.52 13.08
C ILE A 110 -6.55 -5.60 13.51
N TYR A 111 -7.02 -6.82 13.75
CA TYR A 111 -6.14 -7.93 14.13
C TYR A 111 -5.31 -8.44 12.96
N GLN A 112 -5.96 -8.73 11.83
CA GLN A 112 -5.31 -9.37 10.67
C GLN A 112 -4.34 -8.42 9.96
N PHE A 113 -4.71 -7.15 9.78
CA PHE A 113 -3.92 -6.18 9.03
C PHE A 113 -3.03 -5.28 9.89
N GLY A 114 -3.34 -5.17 11.18
CA GLY A 114 -2.54 -4.40 12.13
C GLY A 114 -1.72 -5.24 13.10
N GLU A 115 -1.98 -6.55 13.18
CA GLU A 115 -1.39 -7.43 14.21
C GLU A 115 -1.60 -6.83 15.64
N GLU A 116 -2.73 -6.12 15.86
CA GLU A 116 -3.04 -5.43 17.11
C GLU A 116 -3.81 -6.35 18.08
N ARG A 117 -3.20 -6.63 19.23
CA ARG A 117 -3.76 -7.56 20.23
C ARG A 117 -5.01 -7.03 20.92
N HIS A 118 -5.16 -5.70 21.00
CA HIS A 118 -6.33 -5.05 21.61
C HIS A 118 -7.48 -4.83 20.62
N SER A 119 -7.45 -5.47 19.44
CA SER A 119 -8.37 -5.26 18.32
C SER A 119 -9.85 -5.28 18.73
N ARG A 120 -10.29 -6.27 19.52
CA ARG A 120 -11.68 -6.39 19.99
C ARG A 120 -12.10 -5.21 20.86
N ARG A 121 -11.22 -4.78 21.78
CA ARG A 121 -11.50 -3.65 22.66
C ARG A 121 -11.55 -2.33 21.88
N ILE A 122 -10.64 -2.17 20.93
CA ILE A 122 -10.60 -1.01 20.04
C ILE A 122 -11.86 -0.96 19.18
N ALA A 123 -12.23 -2.06 18.53
CA ALA A 123 -13.42 -2.15 17.69
C ALA A 123 -14.70 -1.81 18.48
N ARG A 124 -14.86 -2.35 19.69
CA ARG A 124 -15.98 -2.02 20.58
C ARG A 124 -16.03 -0.54 20.91
N THR A 125 -14.89 0.08 21.25
CA THR A 125 -14.83 1.51 21.54
C THR A 125 -15.19 2.34 20.30
N ILE A 126 -14.68 1.99 19.12
CA ILE A 126 -15.04 2.65 17.85
C ILE A 126 -16.56 2.56 17.61
N LYS A 127 -17.14 1.37 17.77
CA LYS A 127 -18.58 1.15 17.52
C LYS A 127 -19.49 1.80 18.58
N SER A 128 -18.97 2.15 19.74
CA SER A 128 -19.71 2.89 20.77
C SER A 128 -19.76 4.41 20.53
N LEU A 129 -18.96 4.93 19.60
CA LEU A 129 -18.97 6.35 19.24
C LEU A 129 -20.19 6.65 18.35
N PRO A 130 -20.94 7.71 18.64
CA PRO A 130 -22.13 8.07 17.87
C PRO A 130 -21.78 8.54 16.44
N ASN A 131 -20.61 9.11 16.27
CA ASN A 131 -20.11 9.61 15.01
C ASN A 131 -18.57 9.51 14.99
N LEU A 132 -18.01 8.84 13.99
CA LEU A 132 -16.58 8.68 13.82
C LEU A 132 -16.19 9.18 12.43
N MET A 133 -15.75 10.44 12.34
CA MET A 133 -15.51 11.12 11.07
C MET A 133 -14.10 11.64 10.91
N THR A 134 -13.36 11.81 11.99
CA THR A 134 -12.05 12.46 11.99
C THR A 134 -10.94 11.55 12.50
N VAL A 135 -9.71 11.89 12.15
CA VAL A 135 -8.50 11.26 12.69
C VAL A 135 -8.48 11.36 14.22
N ALA A 136 -8.90 12.50 14.78
CA ALA A 136 -8.96 12.71 16.22
C ALA A 136 -9.90 11.71 16.91
N ASP A 137 -11.07 11.43 16.34
CA ASP A 137 -12.03 10.47 16.89
C ASP A 137 -11.42 9.06 16.95
N LEU A 138 -10.78 8.61 15.88
CA LEU A 138 -10.11 7.30 15.85
C LEU A 138 -8.94 7.23 16.83
N LYS A 139 -8.15 8.30 16.88
CA LYS A 139 -7.03 8.43 17.81
C LYS A 139 -7.47 8.30 19.26
N ASP A 140 -8.56 8.95 19.63
CA ASP A 140 -9.11 8.88 20.98
C ASP A 140 -9.70 7.50 21.30
N ALA A 141 -10.38 6.87 20.35
CA ALA A 141 -10.89 5.50 20.53
C ALA A 141 -9.73 4.52 20.82
N VAL A 142 -8.65 4.60 20.06
CA VAL A 142 -7.46 3.76 20.28
C VAL A 142 -6.81 4.06 21.62
N ARG A 143 -6.65 5.34 22.00
CA ARG A 143 -6.04 5.75 23.28
C ARG A 143 -6.82 5.28 24.49
N ARG A 144 -8.16 5.31 24.45
CA ARG A 144 -9.03 4.79 25.52
C ARG A 144 -8.96 3.27 25.64
N SER A 145 -8.63 2.59 24.56
CA SER A 145 -8.63 1.13 24.46
C SER A 145 -7.27 0.48 24.73
N THR A 146 -6.19 1.27 24.84
CA THR A 146 -4.83 0.74 24.91
C THR A 146 -4.04 1.33 26.08
N PRO A 147 -3.12 0.53 26.70
CA PRO A 147 -2.27 1.03 27.77
C PRO A 147 -1.38 2.19 27.31
N PRO A 148 -1.09 3.18 28.15
CA PRO A 148 -0.30 4.37 27.77
C PRO A 148 1.01 4.07 27.04
N ARG A 149 1.77 3.07 27.51
CA ARG A 149 3.06 2.67 26.92
C ARG A 149 2.95 2.06 25.53
N GLN A 150 1.76 1.61 25.12
CA GLN A 150 1.54 0.95 23.82
C GLN A 150 0.81 1.84 22.82
N ARG A 151 0.28 2.98 23.24
CA ARG A 151 -0.61 3.86 22.44
C ARG A 151 -0.04 4.19 21.07
N HIS A 152 1.21 4.63 21.01
CA HIS A 152 1.85 4.99 19.73
C HIS A 152 1.92 3.79 18.77
N LYS A 153 2.34 2.62 19.26
CA LYS A 153 2.39 1.40 18.45
C LYS A 153 1.00 0.95 18.03
N SER A 154 0.02 1.02 18.92
CA SER A 154 -1.37 0.66 18.60
C SER A 154 -2.00 1.62 17.59
N LEU A 155 -1.71 2.92 17.67
CA LEU A 155 -2.14 3.89 16.67
C LEU A 155 -1.59 3.52 15.30
N ALA A 156 -0.27 3.34 15.16
CA ALA A 156 0.35 2.96 13.90
C ALA A 156 -0.26 1.68 13.32
N ARG A 157 -0.51 0.65 14.15
CA ARG A 157 -1.10 -0.62 13.73
C ARG A 157 -2.56 -0.47 13.28
N VAL A 158 -3.35 0.31 14.01
CA VAL A 158 -4.77 0.52 13.65
C VAL A 158 -4.88 1.32 12.37
N PHE A 159 -4.12 2.41 12.22
CA PHE A 159 -4.11 3.21 11.00
C PHE A 159 -3.64 2.37 9.80
N GLN A 160 -2.57 1.57 9.95
CA GLN A 160 -2.14 0.61 8.95
C GLN A 160 -3.27 -0.38 8.58
N ALA A 161 -3.95 -0.96 9.58
CA ALA A 161 -5.00 -1.94 9.34
C ALA A 161 -6.18 -1.38 8.53
N ILE A 162 -6.66 -0.19 8.92
CA ILE A 162 -7.76 0.47 8.22
C ILE A 162 -7.33 0.86 6.81
N ARG A 163 -6.13 1.41 6.63
CA ARG A 163 -5.58 1.76 5.32
C ARG A 163 -5.52 0.55 4.38
N ILE A 164 -4.97 -0.56 4.87
CA ILE A 164 -4.88 -1.82 4.11
C ILE A 164 -6.28 -2.29 3.67
N ALA A 165 -7.26 -2.21 4.57
CA ALA A 165 -8.63 -2.63 4.28
C ALA A 165 -9.29 -1.72 3.25
N VAL A 166 -9.23 -0.39 3.43
CA VAL A 166 -9.79 0.61 2.50
C VAL A 166 -9.23 0.46 1.09
N ASN A 167 -7.93 0.23 0.99
CA ASN A 167 -7.25 0.18 -0.30
C ASN A 167 -7.12 -1.22 -0.90
N GLY A 168 -7.47 -2.27 -0.17
CA GLY A 168 -7.33 -3.66 -0.61
C GLY A 168 -5.87 -4.04 -0.93
N GLU A 169 -4.92 -3.51 -0.15
CA GLU A 169 -3.49 -3.54 -0.48
C GLU A 169 -2.94 -4.95 -0.65
N LEU A 170 -3.22 -5.84 0.31
CA LEU A 170 -2.69 -7.21 0.28
C LEU A 170 -3.29 -8.05 -0.85
N GLY A 171 -4.57 -7.87 -1.17
CA GLY A 171 -5.20 -8.54 -2.31
C GLY A 171 -4.57 -8.11 -3.65
N LYS A 172 -4.27 -6.83 -3.80
CA LYS A 172 -3.60 -6.29 -4.99
C LYS A 172 -2.15 -6.77 -5.09
N LEU A 173 -1.44 -6.83 -3.96
CA LEU A 173 -0.09 -7.41 -3.92
C LEU A 173 -0.09 -8.88 -4.31
N ASN A 174 -1.06 -9.65 -3.81
CA ASN A 174 -1.21 -11.05 -4.20
C ASN A 174 -1.41 -11.20 -5.71
N ALA A 175 -2.36 -10.44 -6.28
CA ALA A 175 -2.62 -10.48 -7.72
C ALA A 175 -1.39 -10.11 -8.57
N PHE A 176 -0.58 -9.15 -8.12
CA PHE A 176 0.70 -8.83 -8.76
C PHE A 176 1.68 -9.99 -8.66
N LEU A 177 1.85 -10.56 -7.47
CA LEU A 177 2.82 -11.64 -7.21
C LEU A 177 2.48 -12.93 -7.95
N GLU A 178 1.23 -13.16 -8.30
CA GLU A 178 0.78 -14.34 -9.06
C GLU A 178 1.18 -14.30 -10.55
N CYS A 179 1.40 -13.11 -11.12
CA CYS A 179 1.57 -12.99 -12.57
C CYS A 179 2.81 -12.20 -13.03
N PHE A 180 3.56 -11.54 -12.16
CA PHE A 180 4.65 -10.64 -12.60
C PHE A 180 5.74 -11.36 -13.40
N THR A 181 5.98 -12.63 -13.16
CA THR A 181 6.99 -13.43 -13.86
C THR A 181 6.70 -13.60 -15.34
N ASP A 182 5.42 -13.61 -15.73
CA ASP A 182 4.98 -13.78 -17.12
C ASP A 182 5.31 -12.56 -17.98
N TYR A 183 5.52 -11.42 -17.32
CA TYR A 183 5.81 -10.13 -17.95
C TYR A 183 7.26 -9.68 -17.73
N LEU A 184 8.10 -10.49 -17.12
CA LEU A 184 9.51 -10.20 -16.90
C LEU A 184 10.37 -10.97 -17.90
N THR A 185 11.22 -10.29 -18.66
CA THR A 185 12.12 -10.95 -19.61
C THR A 185 13.11 -11.86 -18.88
N ILE A 186 13.62 -12.88 -19.57
CA ILE A 186 14.71 -13.73 -19.03
C ILE A 186 15.90 -12.84 -18.66
N GLY A 187 16.42 -13.02 -17.44
CA GLY A 187 17.48 -12.18 -16.89
C GLY A 187 17.01 -10.82 -16.36
N GLY A 188 15.71 -10.49 -16.46
CA GLY A 188 15.11 -9.30 -15.89
C GLY A 188 15.23 -9.22 -14.36
N ARG A 189 14.95 -8.08 -13.79
CA ARG A 189 15.06 -7.81 -12.34
C ARG A 189 13.73 -7.32 -11.78
N VAL A 190 13.35 -7.84 -10.62
CA VAL A 190 12.25 -7.30 -9.81
C VAL A 190 12.78 -6.85 -8.46
N VAL A 191 12.39 -5.66 -8.05
CA VAL A 191 12.67 -5.08 -6.74
C VAL A 191 11.35 -4.65 -6.13
N ILE A 192 11.11 -5.05 -4.89
CA ILE A 192 9.90 -4.68 -4.14
C ILE A 192 10.33 -4.06 -2.83
N LEU A 193 9.89 -2.82 -2.59
CA LEU A 193 10.03 -2.15 -1.31
C LEU A 193 8.75 -2.41 -0.50
N SER A 194 8.91 -2.93 0.70
CA SER A 194 7.82 -3.21 1.64
C SER A 194 8.05 -2.45 2.96
N TYR A 195 6.98 -1.97 3.57
CA TYR A 195 7.05 -1.11 4.75
C TYR A 195 6.46 -1.75 6.00
N HIS A 196 5.83 -2.92 5.87
CA HIS A 196 5.32 -3.68 7.01
C HIS A 196 5.44 -5.20 6.83
N SER A 197 5.35 -5.91 7.96
CA SER A 197 5.56 -7.36 8.07
C SER A 197 4.68 -8.21 7.15
N LEU A 198 3.45 -7.78 6.86
CA LEU A 198 2.52 -8.55 6.03
C LEU A 198 2.96 -8.56 4.57
N GLU A 199 3.33 -7.40 4.01
CA GLU A 199 3.89 -7.30 2.66
C GLU A 199 5.19 -8.11 2.54
N ASP A 200 6.14 -7.87 3.45
CA ASP A 200 7.43 -8.57 3.47
C ASP A 200 7.25 -10.10 3.51
N ARG A 201 6.31 -10.57 4.32
CA ARG A 201 5.98 -12.00 4.42
C ARG A 201 5.47 -12.56 3.10
N MET A 202 4.53 -11.87 2.45
CA MET A 202 3.97 -12.29 1.16
C MET A 202 5.06 -12.36 0.08
N VAL A 203 5.84 -11.30 -0.07
CA VAL A 203 6.95 -11.23 -1.04
C VAL A 203 7.97 -12.34 -0.80
N LYS A 204 8.40 -12.52 0.45
CA LYS A 204 9.35 -13.60 0.81
C LYS A 204 8.82 -14.99 0.50
N HIS A 205 7.56 -15.28 0.81
CA HIS A 205 6.96 -16.58 0.54
C HIS A 205 6.90 -16.84 -0.96
N THR A 206 6.40 -15.89 -1.75
CA THR A 206 6.33 -16.02 -3.20
C THR A 206 7.72 -16.17 -3.84
N PHE A 207 8.68 -15.33 -3.47
CA PHE A 207 10.04 -15.42 -4.01
C PHE A 207 10.74 -16.73 -3.68
N ARG A 208 10.49 -17.30 -2.49
CA ARG A 208 11.02 -18.63 -2.13
C ARG A 208 10.39 -19.73 -2.96
N ALA A 209 9.07 -19.70 -3.16
CA ALA A 209 8.37 -20.69 -3.99
C ALA A 209 8.85 -20.63 -5.44
N LEU A 210 8.94 -19.44 -6.03
CA LEU A 210 9.45 -19.24 -7.39
C LEU A 210 10.92 -19.65 -7.55
N LYS A 211 11.74 -19.48 -6.51
CA LYS A 211 13.11 -19.99 -6.50
C LYS A 211 13.14 -21.52 -6.48
N GLN A 212 12.28 -22.16 -5.68
CA GLN A 212 12.22 -23.63 -5.59
C GLN A 212 11.76 -24.26 -6.92
N SER A 213 10.87 -23.60 -7.64
CA SER A 213 10.43 -24.02 -8.99
C SER A 213 11.39 -23.62 -10.11
N GLY A 214 12.55 -23.00 -9.81
CA GLY A 214 13.54 -22.64 -10.81
C GLY A 214 13.23 -21.41 -11.67
N ILE A 215 12.10 -20.73 -11.40
CA ILE A 215 11.65 -19.57 -12.18
C ILE A 215 12.45 -18.32 -11.82
N LEU A 216 12.83 -18.16 -10.56
CA LEU A 216 13.47 -16.95 -10.03
C LEU A 216 14.79 -17.29 -9.29
N LYS A 217 15.78 -16.41 -9.44
CA LYS A 217 16.99 -16.42 -8.60
C LYS A 217 16.93 -15.27 -7.61
N ILE A 218 16.93 -15.58 -6.30
CA ILE A 218 17.03 -14.55 -5.25
C ILE A 218 18.47 -14.02 -5.22
N ILE A 219 18.64 -12.74 -5.48
CA ILE A 219 19.97 -12.07 -5.54
C ILE A 219 20.39 -11.63 -4.13
N THR A 220 19.47 -11.06 -3.36
CA THR A 220 19.73 -10.58 -1.99
C THR A 220 19.30 -11.63 -0.97
N LYS A 221 20.23 -12.19 -0.19
CA LYS A 221 19.93 -13.22 0.82
C LYS A 221 19.02 -12.71 1.95
N LYS A 222 19.11 -11.42 2.26
CA LYS A 222 18.30 -10.72 3.28
C LYS A 222 17.74 -9.44 2.67
N PRO A 223 16.61 -8.93 3.16
CA PRO A 223 16.14 -7.59 2.78
C PRO A 223 17.23 -6.54 3.02
N LEU A 224 17.37 -5.63 2.07
CA LEU A 224 18.20 -4.45 2.27
C LEU A 224 17.40 -3.46 3.13
N VAL A 225 18.01 -2.94 4.17
CA VAL A 225 17.45 -1.89 5.02
C VAL A 225 18.33 -0.66 4.90
N PRO A 226 17.76 0.56 4.99
CA PRO A 226 18.56 1.77 5.02
C PRO A 226 19.58 1.70 6.16
N SER A 227 20.81 2.15 5.90
CA SER A 227 21.77 2.44 6.98
C SER A 227 21.29 3.69 7.72
N LEU A 228 21.31 3.63 9.05
CA LEU A 228 21.12 4.81 9.90
C LEU A 228 22.27 5.77 9.71
#